data_9b664adb6c23d81eb1c80bace02e6367
#
_entry.id   9b664adb6c23d81eb1c80bace02e6367
#
_cell.length_a   1.000
_cell.length_b   1.000
_cell.length_c   1.000
_cell.angle_alpha   90.00
_cell.angle_beta   90.00
_cell.angle_gamma   90.00
#
_symmetry.space_group_name_H-M   'P 1'
#
loop_
_entity.id
_entity.type
_entity.pdbx_description
1 polymer ?
#
loop_
_entity_poly.entity_id
_entity_poly.type
_entity_poly.pdbx_seq_one_letter_code
_entity_poly.pdbx_strand_id
1 'polypeptide(L)'
;MATSNDLKNGLVLNIDGNLWTVIEFQHVKPGKGGAFVRTKLKNVLTGKVVDKTFNAGVKVETANVDKRDMQYLYKDGDDWVFMDTQSYEQTHVPNAVVGDASKYLLENQSVIVATHDGAPLYVELPASVELMVTYTEPGLQGDRSTGGTKPATLETGAEIQVPLFLESNTKVKVDTRDGSYLGRIND
;
A
#
# COMPACT_ATOMS: atom_id res chain seq x y z
N MET A 1 -8.75 -6.61 27.22
CA MET A 1 -8.94 -5.18 26.95
C MET A 1 -7.62 -4.47 27.04
N ALA A 2 -7.31 -3.66 26.05
CA ALA A 2 -6.07 -2.89 26.04
C ALA A 2 -6.28 -1.50 26.65
N THR A 3 -5.19 -0.90 27.13
CA THR A 3 -5.18 0.49 27.58
C THR A 3 -4.12 1.24 26.79
N SER A 4 -4.07 2.56 26.95
CA SER A 4 -3.05 3.37 26.28
C SER A 4 -1.63 2.97 26.66
N ASN A 5 -1.45 2.29 27.79
CA ASN A 5 -0.13 1.78 28.20
C ASN A 5 0.33 0.58 27.36
N ASP A 6 -0.57 -0.06 26.63
CA ASP A 6 -0.29 -1.21 25.79
C ASP A 6 -0.01 -0.83 24.32
N LEU A 7 -0.05 0.46 23.99
CA LEU A 7 0.16 0.93 22.63
C LEU A 7 1.57 0.64 22.16
N LYS A 8 1.67 0.14 20.93
CA LYS A 8 2.93 -0.14 20.25
C LYS A 8 2.75 0.02 18.75
N ASN A 9 3.83 0.18 18.05
CA ASN A 9 3.79 0.31 16.58
C ASN A 9 3.19 -0.93 15.94
N GLY A 10 2.29 -0.73 14.99
CA GLY A 10 1.60 -1.80 14.30
C GLY A 10 0.27 -2.23 14.93
N LEU A 11 -0.01 -1.80 16.15
CA LEU A 11 -1.30 -2.09 16.78
C LEU A 11 -2.41 -1.33 16.07
N VAL A 12 -3.55 -2.00 15.80
CA VAL A 12 -4.70 -1.38 15.14
C VAL A 12 -5.76 -1.07 16.19
N LEU A 13 -6.22 0.18 16.19
CA LEU A 13 -7.25 0.67 17.11
C LEU A 13 -8.54 0.94 16.35
N ASN A 14 -9.67 0.65 16.99
CA ASN A 14 -10.98 1.06 16.51
C ASN A 14 -11.39 2.32 17.29
N ILE A 15 -11.46 3.45 16.59
CA ILE A 15 -11.85 4.72 17.16
C ILE A 15 -13.06 5.22 16.36
N ASP A 16 -14.21 5.27 17.03
CA ASP A 16 -15.47 5.72 16.42
C ASP A 16 -15.83 4.98 15.11
N GLY A 17 -15.54 3.69 15.07
CA GLY A 17 -15.84 2.84 13.91
C GLY A 17 -14.78 2.88 12.81
N ASN A 18 -13.73 3.67 12.96
CA ASN A 18 -12.62 3.74 12.02
C ASN A 18 -11.41 3.01 12.57
N LEU A 19 -10.69 2.32 11.68
CA LEU A 19 -9.49 1.58 12.06
C LEU A 19 -8.24 2.43 11.81
N TRP A 20 -7.37 2.47 12.82
CA TRP A 20 -6.15 3.27 12.80
C TRP A 20 -4.97 2.42 13.24
N THR A 21 -3.88 2.45 12.48
CA THR A 21 -2.64 1.79 12.86
C THR A 21 -1.75 2.76 13.62
N VAL A 22 -1.22 2.33 14.75
CA VAL A 22 -0.23 3.12 15.50
C VAL A 22 1.10 3.05 14.75
N ILE A 23 1.59 4.18 14.26
CA ILE A 23 2.87 4.26 13.53
C ILE A 23 3.98 4.84 14.37
N GLU A 24 3.64 5.67 15.37
CA GLU A 24 4.58 6.17 16.38
C GLU A 24 3.87 6.33 17.70
N PHE A 25 4.58 6.13 18.79
CA PHE A 25 4.05 6.40 20.13
C PHE A 25 5.17 6.85 21.06
N GLN A 26 4.82 7.68 22.05
CA GLN A 26 5.75 8.15 23.07
C GLN A 26 5.03 8.30 24.39
N HIS A 27 5.51 7.60 25.41
CA HIS A 27 5.04 7.78 26.77
C HIS A 27 5.69 9.01 27.39
N VAL A 28 4.88 9.94 27.91
CA VAL A 28 5.38 11.17 28.50
C VAL A 28 4.91 11.25 29.95
N LYS A 29 5.86 11.46 30.86
CA LYS A 29 5.60 11.69 32.27
C LYS A 29 6.05 13.09 32.64
N PRO A 30 5.16 14.10 32.57
CA PRO A 30 5.56 15.46 32.89
C PRO A 30 5.83 15.60 34.39
N GLY A 31 6.63 16.58 34.80
CA GLY A 31 6.90 16.87 36.18
C GLY A 31 5.68 17.40 36.95
N LYS A 32 4.71 17.95 36.23
CA LYS A 32 3.43 18.37 36.74
C LYS A 32 2.34 17.89 35.81
N GLY A 33 1.24 17.37 36.38
CA GLY A 33 0.13 16.82 35.60
C GLY A 33 0.21 15.32 35.36
N GLY A 34 -0.80 14.76 34.73
CA GLY A 34 -0.91 13.32 34.49
C GLY A 34 -0.03 12.86 33.32
N ALA A 35 0.44 11.63 33.42
CA ALA A 35 1.15 10.98 32.32
C ALA A 35 0.22 10.79 31.12
N PHE A 36 0.78 10.83 29.93
CA PHE A 36 0.02 10.64 28.70
C PHE A 36 0.86 9.92 27.64
N VAL A 37 0.20 9.45 26.58
CA VAL A 37 0.84 8.79 25.44
C VAL A 37 0.52 9.57 24.19
N ARG A 38 1.54 10.09 23.54
CA ARG A 38 1.38 10.72 22.22
C ARG A 38 1.47 9.65 21.16
N THR A 39 0.59 9.73 20.19
CA THR A 39 0.57 8.76 19.10
C THR A 39 0.43 9.45 17.76
N LYS A 40 1.02 8.82 16.72
CA LYS A 40 0.66 9.07 15.34
C LYS A 40 -0.12 7.87 14.85
N LEU A 41 -1.29 8.13 14.31
CA LEU A 41 -2.20 7.11 13.82
C LEU A 41 -2.40 7.28 12.33
N LYS A 42 -2.34 6.17 11.61
CA LYS A 42 -2.60 6.13 10.17
C LYS A 42 -3.92 5.42 9.93
N ASN A 43 -4.84 6.09 9.23
CA ASN A 43 -6.12 5.48 8.86
C ASN A 43 -5.85 4.32 7.91
N VAL A 44 -6.37 3.14 8.24
CA VAL A 44 -6.14 1.91 7.49
C VAL A 44 -6.67 2.00 6.07
N LEU A 45 -7.80 2.70 5.87
CA LEU A 45 -8.44 2.81 4.56
C LEU A 45 -7.95 4.00 3.74
N THR A 46 -7.84 5.18 4.36
CA THR A 46 -7.52 6.43 3.65
C THR A 46 -6.03 6.75 3.61
N GLY A 47 -5.25 6.16 4.52
CA GLY A 47 -3.82 6.48 4.66
C GLY A 47 -3.55 7.80 5.38
N LYS A 48 -4.59 8.52 5.78
CA LYS A 48 -4.43 9.80 6.47
C LYS A 48 -3.75 9.60 7.82
N VAL A 49 -2.76 10.44 8.12
CA VAL A 49 -2.05 10.41 9.40
C VAL A 49 -2.53 11.54 10.29
N VAL A 50 -2.85 11.23 11.54
CA VAL A 50 -3.26 12.21 12.53
C VAL A 50 -2.48 11.99 13.82
N ASP A 51 -2.32 13.05 14.61
CA ASP A 51 -1.75 12.97 15.93
C ASP A 51 -2.89 12.83 16.95
N LYS A 52 -2.72 11.93 17.92
CA LYS A 52 -3.69 11.78 18.98
C LYS A 52 -2.97 11.51 20.30
N THR A 53 -3.42 12.17 21.36
CA THR A 53 -2.88 11.99 22.71
C THR A 53 -3.90 11.28 23.58
N PHE A 54 -3.45 10.23 24.26
CA PHE A 54 -4.28 9.48 25.20
C PHE A 54 -3.74 9.69 26.61
N ASN A 55 -4.64 9.86 27.57
CA ASN A 55 -4.23 9.83 28.98
C ASN A 55 -3.71 8.44 29.32
N ALA A 56 -2.71 8.36 30.18
CA ALA A 56 -2.16 7.07 30.59
C ALA A 56 -3.22 6.21 31.26
N GLY A 57 -3.29 4.93 30.85
CA GLY A 57 -4.24 3.98 31.43
C GLY A 57 -5.65 4.06 30.90
N VAL A 58 -5.94 4.94 29.92
CA VAL A 58 -7.27 5.01 29.33
C VAL A 58 -7.52 3.76 28.47
N LYS A 59 -8.76 3.27 28.50
CA LYS A 59 -9.12 2.10 27.70
C LYS A 59 -9.12 2.43 26.21
N VAL A 60 -8.57 1.53 25.42
CA VAL A 60 -8.59 1.63 23.95
C VAL A 60 -9.17 0.33 23.40
N GLU A 61 -9.93 0.46 22.32
CA GLU A 61 -10.48 -0.69 21.62
C GLU A 61 -9.52 -1.09 20.51
N THR A 62 -9.06 -2.35 20.54
CA THR A 62 -8.18 -2.87 19.49
C THR A 62 -8.99 -3.65 18.47
N ALA A 63 -8.49 -3.72 17.25
CA ALA A 63 -9.09 -4.50 16.19
C ALA A 63 -8.05 -5.48 15.63
N ASN A 64 -8.52 -6.69 15.31
CA ASN A 64 -7.65 -7.67 14.67
C ASN A 64 -7.70 -7.48 13.17
N VAL A 65 -6.53 -7.30 12.56
CA VAL A 65 -6.39 -7.30 11.12
C VAL A 65 -5.63 -8.55 10.72
N ASP A 66 -6.28 -9.38 9.91
CA ASP A 66 -5.68 -10.61 9.41
C ASP A 66 -5.03 -10.31 8.06
N LYS A 67 -3.73 -10.57 7.96
CA LYS A 67 -2.97 -10.38 6.72
C LYS A 67 -2.62 -11.75 6.15
N ARG A 68 -2.99 -11.98 4.91
CA ARG A 68 -2.73 -13.25 4.24
C ARG A 68 -2.03 -13.04 2.91
N ASP A 69 -1.10 -13.96 2.61
CA ASP A 69 -0.49 -14.02 1.29
C ASP A 69 -1.50 -14.57 0.30
N MET A 70 -1.77 -13.81 -0.73
CA MET A 70 -2.71 -14.19 -1.78
C MET A 70 -2.11 -13.97 -3.15
N GLN A 71 -2.70 -14.63 -4.14
CA GLN A 71 -2.31 -14.47 -5.53
C GLN A 71 -3.47 -13.83 -6.28
N TYR A 72 -3.18 -12.76 -7.01
CA TYR A 72 -4.19 -12.15 -7.87
C TYR A 72 -4.48 -13.06 -9.05
N LEU A 73 -5.75 -13.36 -9.30
CA LEU A 73 -6.15 -14.26 -10.39
C LEU A 73 -6.70 -13.51 -11.60
N TYR A 74 -7.79 -12.77 -11.41
CA TYR A 74 -8.46 -12.09 -12.52
C TYR A 74 -9.41 -11.02 -11.99
N LYS A 75 -9.86 -10.17 -12.89
CA LYS A 75 -10.86 -9.14 -12.59
C LYS A 75 -12.25 -9.66 -12.99
N ASP A 76 -13.20 -9.54 -12.06
CA ASP A 76 -14.58 -9.94 -12.27
C ASP A 76 -15.48 -8.71 -12.08
N GLY A 77 -15.87 -8.08 -13.18
CA GLY A 77 -16.63 -6.82 -13.12
C GLY A 77 -15.85 -5.75 -12.38
N ASP A 78 -16.43 -5.25 -11.28
CA ASP A 78 -15.79 -4.23 -10.44
C ASP A 78 -14.98 -4.85 -9.30
N ASP A 79 -14.92 -6.16 -9.21
CA ASP A 79 -14.16 -6.86 -8.18
C ASP A 79 -12.89 -7.47 -8.75
N TRP A 80 -11.90 -7.58 -7.88
CA TRP A 80 -10.63 -8.24 -8.18
C TRP A 80 -10.58 -9.51 -7.36
N VAL A 81 -10.29 -10.65 -8.01
CA VAL A 81 -10.33 -11.96 -7.36
C VAL A 81 -8.93 -12.38 -6.95
N PHE A 82 -8.77 -12.67 -5.68
CA PHE A 82 -7.51 -13.14 -5.10
C PHE A 82 -7.70 -14.52 -4.49
N MET A 83 -6.68 -15.35 -4.57
CA MET A 83 -6.68 -16.69 -4.01
C MET A 83 -5.68 -16.78 -2.87
N ASP A 84 -6.14 -17.30 -1.71
CA ASP A 84 -5.26 -17.61 -0.60
C ASP A 84 -4.29 -18.71 -1.03
N THR A 85 -2.98 -18.48 -0.87
CA THR A 85 -1.96 -19.43 -1.33
C THR A 85 -1.90 -20.71 -0.48
N GLN A 86 -2.52 -20.72 0.68
CA GLN A 86 -2.55 -21.88 1.58
C GLN A 86 -3.85 -22.65 1.48
N SER A 87 -4.99 -21.96 1.59
CA SER A 87 -6.31 -22.59 1.59
C SER A 87 -6.91 -22.75 0.20
N TYR A 88 -6.39 -22.00 -0.79
CA TYR A 88 -6.90 -21.91 -2.16
C TYR A 88 -8.31 -21.31 -2.25
N GLU A 89 -8.78 -20.71 -1.16
CA GLU A 89 -10.05 -19.98 -1.18
C GLU A 89 -9.92 -18.68 -1.94
N GLN A 90 -10.94 -18.36 -2.70
CA GLN A 90 -10.98 -17.13 -3.50
C GLN A 90 -11.77 -16.04 -2.75
N THR A 91 -11.26 -14.84 -2.79
CA THR A 91 -11.87 -13.66 -2.16
C THR A 91 -12.05 -12.58 -3.21
N HIS A 92 -13.25 -12.01 -3.26
CA HIS A 92 -13.54 -10.86 -4.12
C HIS A 92 -13.25 -9.56 -3.36
N VAL A 93 -12.37 -8.75 -3.91
CA VAL A 93 -12.00 -7.46 -3.32
C VAL A 93 -12.54 -6.35 -4.20
N PRO A 94 -13.39 -5.46 -3.66
CA PRO A 94 -13.96 -4.38 -4.47
C PRO A 94 -12.90 -3.44 -5.02
N ASN A 95 -13.19 -2.85 -6.18
CA ASN A 95 -12.29 -1.91 -6.84
C ASN A 95 -11.88 -0.76 -5.92
N ALA A 96 -12.80 -0.27 -5.09
CA ALA A 96 -12.52 0.80 -4.14
C ALA A 96 -11.46 0.42 -3.10
N VAL A 97 -11.40 -0.85 -2.72
CA VAL A 97 -10.42 -1.37 -1.75
C VAL A 97 -9.04 -1.57 -2.41
N VAL A 98 -9.02 -2.08 -3.63
CA VAL A 98 -7.77 -2.27 -4.39
C VAL A 98 -7.13 -0.91 -4.68
N GLY A 99 -7.93 0.08 -5.07
CA GLY A 99 -7.48 1.45 -5.27
C GLY A 99 -6.30 1.54 -6.24
N ASP A 100 -5.31 2.35 -5.86
CA ASP A 100 -4.12 2.59 -6.68
C ASP A 100 -3.23 1.35 -6.88
N ALA A 101 -3.40 0.32 -6.07
CA ALA A 101 -2.67 -0.94 -6.26
C ALA A 101 -2.96 -1.55 -7.63
N SER A 102 -4.14 -1.27 -8.20
CA SER A 102 -4.53 -1.76 -9.52
C SER A 102 -3.57 -1.34 -10.63
N LYS A 103 -2.88 -0.22 -10.47
CA LYS A 103 -1.92 0.29 -11.45
C LYS A 103 -0.72 -0.62 -11.65
N TYR A 104 -0.42 -1.46 -10.66
CA TYR A 104 0.78 -2.28 -10.65
C TYR A 104 0.47 -3.77 -10.46
N LEU A 105 -0.80 -4.15 -10.58
CA LEU A 105 -1.25 -5.50 -10.27
C LEU A 105 -1.38 -6.33 -11.54
N LEU A 106 -0.62 -7.43 -11.63
CA LEU A 106 -0.69 -8.38 -12.73
C LEU A 106 -1.24 -9.72 -12.25
N GLU A 107 -1.86 -10.45 -13.16
CA GLU A 107 -2.34 -11.81 -12.90
C GLU A 107 -1.19 -12.69 -12.39
N ASN A 108 -1.51 -13.55 -11.43
CA ASN A 108 -0.60 -14.48 -10.77
C ASN A 108 0.45 -13.82 -9.87
N GLN A 109 0.32 -12.52 -9.62
CA GLN A 109 1.22 -11.81 -8.72
C GLN A 109 0.86 -12.09 -7.27
N SER A 110 1.89 -12.28 -6.44
CA SER A 110 1.72 -12.44 -4.99
C SER A 110 1.55 -11.08 -4.31
N VAL A 111 0.55 -10.98 -3.47
CA VAL A 111 0.23 -9.77 -2.71
C VAL A 111 -0.18 -10.15 -1.30
N ILE A 112 -0.34 -9.16 -0.44
CA ILE A 112 -0.91 -9.36 0.88
C ILE A 112 -2.29 -8.70 0.89
N VAL A 113 -3.32 -9.44 1.29
CA VAL A 113 -4.67 -8.89 1.48
C VAL A 113 -4.94 -8.84 2.97
N ALA A 114 -5.26 -7.65 3.46
CA ALA A 114 -5.63 -7.44 4.85
C ALA A 114 -7.15 -7.44 4.99
N THR A 115 -7.66 -8.19 5.97
CA THR A 115 -9.09 -8.29 6.25
C THR A 115 -9.36 -8.02 7.72
N HIS A 116 -10.58 -7.58 8.00
CA HIS A 116 -11.09 -7.43 9.36
C HIS A 116 -12.47 -8.06 9.38
N ASP A 117 -12.64 -9.08 10.23
CA ASP A 117 -13.88 -9.86 10.32
C ASP A 117 -14.34 -10.39 8.94
N GLY A 118 -13.38 -10.81 8.13
CA GLY A 118 -13.63 -11.36 6.78
C GLY A 118 -13.82 -10.31 5.70
N ALA A 119 -13.91 -9.03 6.04
CA ALA A 119 -14.08 -7.95 5.06
C ALA A 119 -12.72 -7.42 4.61
N PRO A 120 -12.45 -7.34 3.30
CA PRO A 120 -11.19 -6.80 2.81
C PRO A 120 -11.02 -5.32 3.19
N LEU A 121 -9.84 -4.96 3.68
CA LEU A 121 -9.50 -3.58 4.05
C LEU A 121 -8.59 -2.93 3.03
N TYR A 122 -7.53 -3.61 2.62
CA TYR A 122 -6.58 -3.10 1.64
C TYR A 122 -5.74 -4.25 1.06
N VAL A 123 -5.09 -3.94 -0.06
CA VAL A 123 -4.14 -4.84 -0.73
C VAL A 123 -2.77 -4.22 -0.63
N GLU A 124 -1.80 -4.99 -0.17
CA GLU A 124 -0.41 -4.56 -0.03
C GLU A 124 0.43 -5.24 -1.09
N LEU A 125 1.06 -4.44 -1.96
CA LEU A 125 1.91 -4.93 -3.02
C LEU A 125 3.35 -5.12 -2.54
N PRO A 126 4.16 -5.97 -3.22
CA PRO A 126 5.61 -5.93 -3.01
C PRO A 126 6.16 -4.52 -3.23
N ALA A 127 7.30 -4.21 -2.65
CA ALA A 127 7.91 -2.88 -2.76
C ALA A 127 8.18 -2.48 -4.22
N SER A 128 8.44 -3.45 -5.07
CA SER A 128 8.63 -3.23 -6.51
C SER A 128 8.04 -4.37 -7.31
N VAL A 129 7.67 -4.08 -8.55
CA VAL A 129 7.13 -5.06 -9.50
C VAL A 129 7.83 -4.88 -10.85
N GLU A 130 7.79 -5.94 -11.65
CA GLU A 130 8.31 -5.91 -13.01
C GLU A 130 7.15 -5.83 -13.98
N LEU A 131 7.14 -4.78 -14.81
CA LEU A 131 6.04 -4.52 -15.76
C LEU A 131 6.62 -4.19 -17.14
N MET A 132 5.87 -4.58 -18.17
CA MET A 132 6.21 -4.27 -19.54
C MET A 132 5.76 -2.86 -19.90
N VAL A 133 6.64 -2.06 -20.50
CA VAL A 133 6.24 -0.81 -21.13
C VAL A 133 5.66 -1.17 -22.48
N THR A 134 4.37 -0.92 -22.65
CA THR A 134 3.68 -1.24 -23.91
C THR A 134 3.82 -0.13 -24.94
N TYR A 135 3.97 1.11 -24.49
CA TYR A 135 4.15 2.24 -25.38
C TYR A 135 4.92 3.37 -24.68
N THR A 136 5.85 3.96 -25.41
CA THR A 136 6.49 5.22 -25.05
C THR A 136 6.99 5.86 -26.34
N GLU A 137 7.03 7.19 -26.36
CA GLU A 137 7.54 7.90 -27.51
C GLU A 137 9.06 7.78 -27.60
N PRO A 138 9.64 7.80 -28.81
CA PRO A 138 11.10 7.85 -28.92
C PRO A 138 11.64 9.14 -28.31
N GLY A 139 12.73 9.02 -27.57
CA GLY A 139 13.45 10.18 -27.08
C GLY A 139 14.17 10.87 -28.23
N LEU A 140 13.90 12.16 -28.44
CA LEU A 140 14.51 12.90 -29.52
C LEU A 140 15.88 13.44 -29.11
N GLN A 141 16.84 13.36 -30.02
CA GLN A 141 18.13 14.01 -29.83
C GLN A 141 17.91 15.51 -29.67
N GLY A 142 18.48 16.09 -28.64
CA GLY A 142 18.32 17.50 -28.35
C GLY A 142 17.29 17.81 -27.28
N ASP A 143 16.45 16.85 -26.95
CA ASP A 143 15.50 17.03 -25.84
C ASP A 143 16.16 16.83 -24.48
N ARG A 144 17.57 16.82 -24.47
CA ARG A 144 18.27 16.50 -23.47
C ARG A 144 18.71 17.27 -22.68
N SER A 145 18.32 17.85 -21.98
CA SER A 145 19.04 18.18 -20.81
C SER A 145 19.34 16.91 -20.03
N THR A 146 20.36 16.93 -19.31
CA THR A 146 20.75 15.84 -18.44
C THR A 146 19.59 15.42 -17.54
N GLY A 147 19.20 14.15 -17.57
CA GLY A 147 18.20 13.60 -16.68
C GLY A 147 16.75 13.80 -17.08
N GLY A 148 16.48 14.13 -18.33
CA GLY A 148 15.12 14.26 -18.82
C GLY A 148 14.37 12.92 -18.78
N THR A 149 13.07 13.01 -18.56
CA THR A 149 12.18 11.85 -18.56
C THR A 149 11.06 12.05 -19.57
N LYS A 150 10.37 10.96 -19.88
CA LYS A 150 9.20 10.96 -20.74
C LYS A 150 8.15 10.01 -20.19
N PRO A 151 6.85 10.20 -20.54
CA PRO A 151 5.83 9.27 -20.11
C PRO A 151 5.92 7.94 -20.84
N ALA A 152 5.60 6.87 -20.12
CA ALA A 152 5.51 5.53 -20.68
C ALA A 152 4.26 4.85 -20.12
N THR A 153 3.56 4.11 -20.99
CA THR A 153 2.38 3.34 -20.62
C THR A 153 2.79 1.91 -20.30
N LEU A 154 2.39 1.44 -19.14
CA LEU A 154 2.65 0.07 -18.71
C LEU A 154 1.53 -0.87 -19.18
N GLU A 155 1.80 -2.16 -19.17
CA GLU A 155 0.83 -3.19 -19.56
C GLU A 155 -0.44 -3.19 -18.71
N THR A 156 -0.39 -2.61 -17.50
CA THR A 156 -1.54 -2.42 -16.64
C THR A 156 -2.41 -1.22 -17.01
N GLY A 157 -1.95 -0.42 -17.96
CA GLY A 157 -2.60 0.84 -18.37
C GLY A 157 -2.12 2.06 -17.58
N ALA A 158 -1.30 1.86 -16.56
CA ALA A 158 -0.75 2.98 -15.78
C ALA A 158 0.35 3.69 -16.55
N GLU A 159 0.53 4.97 -16.28
CA GLU A 159 1.58 5.79 -16.87
C GLU A 159 2.64 6.12 -15.82
N ILE A 160 3.90 5.97 -16.19
CA ILE A 160 5.04 6.35 -15.34
C ILE A 160 6.03 7.19 -16.14
N GLN A 161 6.95 7.85 -15.44
CA GLN A 161 8.05 8.58 -16.06
C GLN A 161 9.26 7.67 -16.17
N VAL A 162 9.83 7.61 -17.36
CA VAL A 162 11.00 6.77 -17.68
C VAL A 162 12.10 7.62 -18.31
N PRO A 163 13.37 7.16 -18.28
CA PRO A 163 14.44 7.85 -19.01
C PRO A 163 14.16 7.94 -20.51
N LEU A 164 14.71 8.98 -21.15
CA LEU A 164 14.49 9.23 -22.57
C LEU A 164 14.96 8.08 -23.47
N PHE A 165 15.96 7.31 -23.06
CA PHE A 165 16.50 6.22 -23.85
C PHE A 165 15.59 4.97 -23.88
N LEU A 166 14.62 4.89 -23.01
CA LEU A 166 13.82 3.69 -22.88
C LEU A 166 12.91 3.51 -24.09
N GLU A 167 12.83 2.28 -24.59
CA GLU A 167 12.02 1.94 -25.75
C GLU A 167 10.77 1.16 -25.36
N SER A 168 9.76 1.19 -26.23
CA SER A 168 8.55 0.37 -26.07
C SER A 168 8.92 -1.11 -26.06
N ASN A 169 8.07 -1.92 -25.43
CA ASN A 169 8.26 -3.37 -25.30
C ASN A 169 9.47 -3.75 -24.45
N THR A 170 9.85 -2.87 -23.52
CA THR A 170 10.92 -3.11 -22.55
C THR A 170 10.32 -3.38 -21.19
N LYS A 171 10.81 -4.41 -20.50
CA LYS A 171 10.39 -4.72 -19.14
C LYS A 171 11.18 -3.87 -18.16
N VAL A 172 10.46 -3.24 -17.24
CA VAL A 172 11.07 -2.33 -16.27
C VAL A 172 10.64 -2.70 -14.85
N LYS A 173 11.46 -2.30 -13.89
CA LYS A 173 11.16 -2.43 -12.47
C LYS A 173 10.59 -1.11 -11.98
N VAL A 174 9.47 -1.19 -11.28
CA VAL A 174 8.69 -0.02 -10.82
C VAL A 174 8.50 -0.10 -9.32
N ASP A 175 8.73 1.02 -8.63
CA ASP A 175 8.42 1.13 -7.21
C ASP A 175 6.91 1.28 -7.05
N THR A 176 6.29 0.38 -6.30
CA THR A 176 4.83 0.35 -6.15
C THR A 176 4.29 1.45 -5.24
N ARG A 177 5.14 2.12 -4.48
CA ARG A 177 4.71 3.18 -3.56
C ARG A 177 4.41 4.48 -4.29
N ASP A 178 5.22 4.81 -5.29
CA ASP A 178 5.13 6.11 -5.98
C ASP A 178 5.15 6.01 -7.51
N GLY A 179 5.31 4.81 -8.06
CA GLY A 179 5.37 4.62 -9.52
C GLY A 179 6.72 4.97 -10.13
N SER A 180 7.77 5.10 -9.33
CA SER A 180 9.10 5.47 -9.84
C SER A 180 9.73 4.33 -10.65
N TYR A 181 10.40 4.73 -11.74
CA TYR A 181 11.21 3.82 -12.51
C TYR A 181 12.48 3.46 -11.72
N LEU A 182 12.74 2.18 -11.53
CA LEU A 182 13.90 1.71 -10.78
C LEU A 182 14.99 1.09 -11.65
N GLY A 183 14.67 0.75 -12.89
CA GLY A 183 15.66 0.18 -13.80
C GLY A 183 15.01 -0.67 -14.88
N ARG A 184 15.82 -1.00 -15.88
CA ARG A 184 15.41 -1.91 -16.95
C ARG A 184 15.75 -3.35 -16.54
N ILE A 185 14.83 -4.27 -16.82
CA ILE A 185 15.06 -5.69 -16.56
C ILE A 185 15.70 -6.27 -17.83
N ASN A 186 16.87 -6.83 -17.65
CA ASN A 186 17.56 -7.55 -18.74
C ASN A 186 17.31 -9.05 -18.52
N ASP A 187 16.87 -9.74 -19.56
CA ASP A 187 16.71 -11.19 -19.54
C ASP A 187 18.05 -11.88 -19.73
#